data_799f530c949ab16d51816043cd52d465
#
_entry.id   799f530c949ab16d51816043cd52d465
#
_cell.length_a   1.000
_cell.length_b   1.000
_cell.length_c   1.000
_cell.angle_alpha   90.00
_cell.angle_beta   90.00
_cell.angle_gamma   90.00
#
_symmetry.space_group_name_H-M   'P 1'
#
loop_
_entity.id
_entity.type
_entity.pdbx_description
1 polymer ?
#
loop_
_entity_poly.entity_id
_entity_poly.type
_entity_poly.pdbx_seq_one_letter_code
_entity_poly.pdbx_strand_id
1 'polypeptide(L)'
;MTIRILIVLLVAAFSASAQQPLSASLTIQTAQPGPQVNRQLFGQFAEHLGAGIYGGIWVGENSKIPNTRGYRNDVLQALRDLKVPVIRWPGGCFADEYNWREGVGPRAKRPVKINTHWGGVTEPNSFGTHEFLDFAELVGAEAYISGNVGSAAPRELAEWVEYVTSPAGSLASERAANGRKDPWKLPYIGLGNELWGCGGNMRAEYAADVTRRFSTFIKVPAGVKILKSASGPSDEDYHWMEVMMRDAGRHFDAIGLHYYTITRNWRVKGSATVFDEAEYATTLQATLRLDGIITRHSAIMDKYDPQKRVWLAVDEWGTWFDTEPGTNPGFLFQQNTLRDALVAALNINIFTRHADRLKMANIAQMINVLQAMILTKDEKMVLTPTYHVFEMFKSYQDATALPVDIQSPWYNKGSSNMPAVSATAVRGKDGLIHIGLVNVDPNQAVTVTADLAGGAAASVSGRVLTAAAINTHNTFDQPSAVKPAAFNGATIEAGKLKAVLPAKSVVMLDVK
;
A
#
# COMPACT_ATOMS: atom_id res chain seq x y z
N MET A 1 -83.94 -7.67 -24.05
CA MET A 1 -82.70 -8.23 -24.67
C MET A 1 -81.49 -7.68 -23.90
N THR A 2 -81.04 -8.43 -22.90
CA THR A 2 -80.07 -7.95 -21.94
C THR A 2 -78.70 -8.58 -22.28
N ILE A 3 -77.75 -7.77 -22.76
CA ILE A 3 -76.37 -8.20 -23.10
C ILE A 3 -75.55 -8.28 -21.80
N ARG A 4 -75.07 -9.47 -21.44
CA ARG A 4 -74.12 -9.71 -20.36
C ARG A 4 -72.69 -9.62 -20.96
N ILE A 5 -71.97 -8.61 -20.57
CA ILE A 5 -70.53 -8.47 -20.88
C ILE A 5 -69.76 -9.30 -19.87
N LEU A 6 -68.99 -10.28 -20.36
CA LEU A 6 -68.12 -11.14 -19.60
C LEU A 6 -66.68 -10.47 -19.59
N ILE A 7 -66.29 -9.94 -18.47
CA ILE A 7 -64.93 -9.40 -18.30
C ILE A 7 -64.04 -10.58 -17.91
N VAL A 8 -63.10 -10.98 -18.80
CA VAL A 8 -62.04 -11.95 -18.50
C VAL A 8 -60.83 -11.17 -17.94
N LEU A 9 -60.59 -11.32 -16.66
CA LEU A 9 -59.38 -10.82 -16.01
C LEU A 9 -58.21 -11.76 -16.36
N LEU A 10 -57.28 -11.32 -17.22
CA LEU A 10 -56.00 -11.97 -17.43
C LEU A 10 -55.09 -11.62 -16.24
N VAL A 11 -54.85 -12.55 -15.34
CA VAL A 11 -53.83 -12.46 -14.30
C VAL A 11 -52.52 -12.86 -14.97
N ALA A 12 -51.68 -11.87 -15.30
CA ALA A 12 -50.30 -12.10 -15.73
C ALA A 12 -49.47 -12.49 -14.49
N ALA A 13 -49.15 -13.76 -14.35
CA ALA A 13 -48.19 -14.24 -13.37
C ALA A 13 -46.79 -13.82 -13.81
N PHE A 14 -46.27 -12.77 -13.21
CA PHE A 14 -44.84 -12.47 -13.28
C PHE A 14 -44.06 -13.56 -12.52
N SER A 15 -43.53 -14.53 -13.25
CA SER A 15 -42.54 -15.46 -12.73
C SER A 15 -41.27 -14.64 -12.44
N ALA A 16 -41.05 -14.26 -11.18
CA ALA A 16 -39.73 -13.79 -10.74
C ALA A 16 -38.77 -14.95 -10.99
N SER A 17 -37.98 -14.88 -12.07
CA SER A 17 -36.87 -15.77 -12.30
C SER A 17 -35.93 -15.59 -11.12
N ALA A 18 -35.87 -16.53 -10.20
CA ALA A 18 -34.88 -16.55 -9.14
C ALA A 18 -33.50 -16.59 -9.82
N GLN A 19 -32.79 -15.46 -9.76
CA GLN A 19 -31.45 -15.34 -10.31
C GLN A 19 -30.60 -16.42 -9.65
N GLN A 20 -29.97 -17.29 -10.44
CA GLN A 20 -29.11 -18.35 -9.92
C GLN A 20 -27.99 -17.71 -9.08
N PRO A 21 -27.73 -18.22 -7.88
CA PRO A 21 -26.66 -17.66 -7.03
C PRO A 21 -25.33 -17.72 -7.79
N LEU A 22 -24.59 -16.61 -7.78
CA LEU A 22 -23.27 -16.55 -8.38
C LEU A 22 -22.35 -17.55 -7.71
N SER A 23 -21.54 -18.26 -8.50
CA SER A 23 -20.62 -19.28 -8.00
C SER A 23 -19.23 -19.09 -8.61
N ALA A 24 -18.21 -19.33 -7.80
CA ALA A 24 -16.80 -19.40 -8.18
C ALA A 24 -16.19 -20.72 -7.70
N SER A 25 -15.20 -21.21 -8.45
CA SER A 25 -14.42 -22.36 -8.02
C SER A 25 -12.95 -22.02 -7.93
N LEU A 26 -12.28 -22.53 -6.89
CA LEU A 26 -10.85 -22.38 -6.66
C LEU A 26 -10.19 -23.76 -6.61
N THR A 27 -8.97 -23.85 -7.17
CA THR A 27 -8.06 -24.94 -6.90
C THR A 27 -6.78 -24.37 -6.29
N ILE A 28 -6.47 -24.74 -5.05
CA ILE A 28 -5.29 -24.26 -4.32
C ILE A 28 -4.27 -25.40 -4.28
N GLN A 29 -3.08 -25.19 -4.88
CA GLN A 29 -2.02 -26.19 -4.99
C GLN A 29 -1.20 -26.25 -3.70
N THR A 30 -1.67 -26.98 -2.71
CA THR A 30 -1.06 -27.01 -1.37
C THR A 30 0.27 -27.76 -1.31
N ALA A 31 0.51 -28.68 -2.25
CA ALA A 31 1.76 -29.43 -2.38
C ALA A 31 2.85 -28.73 -3.21
N GLN A 32 2.51 -27.61 -3.87
CA GLN A 32 3.44 -26.87 -4.74
C GLN A 32 3.70 -25.48 -4.16
N PRO A 33 4.71 -25.32 -3.27
CA PRO A 33 5.02 -24.02 -2.69
C PRO A 33 5.53 -23.05 -3.77
N GLY A 34 4.96 -21.87 -3.80
CA GLY A 34 5.41 -20.74 -4.61
C GLY A 34 6.48 -19.90 -3.89
N PRO A 35 6.69 -18.66 -4.32
CA PRO A 35 7.64 -17.76 -3.70
C PRO A 35 7.19 -17.33 -2.29
N GLN A 36 8.16 -16.88 -1.49
CA GLN A 36 7.86 -16.23 -0.21
C GLN A 36 7.25 -14.84 -0.47
N VAL A 37 6.14 -14.57 0.20
CA VAL A 37 5.52 -13.24 0.28
C VAL A 37 6.36 -12.39 1.23
N ASN A 38 7.20 -11.53 0.67
CA ASN A 38 8.07 -10.69 1.48
C ASN A 38 7.25 -9.74 2.35
N ARG A 39 7.59 -9.63 3.64
CA ARG A 39 6.87 -8.75 4.57
C ARG A 39 6.84 -7.29 4.11
N GLN A 40 7.87 -6.81 3.40
CA GLN A 40 7.94 -5.45 2.89
C GLN A 40 6.86 -5.11 1.86
N LEU A 41 6.07 -6.07 1.38
CA LEU A 41 4.83 -5.83 0.61
C LEU A 41 3.73 -5.13 1.44
N PHE A 42 3.89 -5.08 2.77
CA PHE A 42 3.00 -4.40 3.71
C PHE A 42 3.58 -3.08 4.23
N GLY A 43 4.53 -2.51 3.50
CA GLY A 43 5.21 -1.27 3.84
C GLY A 43 4.31 -0.05 3.81
N GLN A 44 4.79 1.01 4.45
CA GLN A 44 4.10 2.28 4.62
C GLN A 44 4.92 3.42 4.04
N PHE A 45 4.26 4.47 3.59
CA PHE A 45 4.88 5.69 3.10
C PHE A 45 4.48 6.88 3.97
N ALA A 46 5.45 7.68 4.38
CA ALA A 46 5.29 8.89 5.15
C ALA A 46 6.05 10.04 4.47
N GLU A 47 5.38 11.14 4.24
CA GLU A 47 5.94 12.33 3.59
C GLU A 47 5.66 13.58 4.40
N HIS A 48 6.52 14.58 4.29
CA HIS A 48 6.26 15.95 4.77
C HIS A 48 5.19 16.61 3.90
N LEU A 49 3.96 16.10 4.02
CA LEU A 49 2.78 16.48 3.26
C LEU A 49 1.58 16.59 4.19
N GLY A 50 0.89 17.73 4.17
CA GLY A 50 -0.31 17.95 4.96
C GLY A 50 -0.10 17.65 6.45
N ALA A 51 -0.98 16.86 7.02
CA ALA A 51 -0.88 16.39 8.40
C ALA A 51 -0.31 14.95 8.51
N GLY A 52 0.46 14.49 7.53
CA GLY A 52 1.09 13.17 7.57
C GLY A 52 2.15 13.04 8.66
N ILE A 53 3.00 14.05 8.79
CA ILE A 53 4.04 14.11 9.83
C ILE A 53 3.54 14.89 11.04
N TYR A 54 3.34 16.20 10.90
CA TYR A 54 2.93 17.07 12.01
C TYR A 54 1.42 16.91 12.29
N GLY A 55 1.08 16.55 13.55
CA GLY A 55 -0.30 16.20 13.94
C GLY A 55 -0.69 14.74 13.64
N GLY A 56 0.00 14.13 12.68
CA GLY A 56 -0.12 12.71 12.34
C GLY A 56 0.79 11.83 13.18
N ILE A 57 2.08 11.77 12.84
CA ILE A 57 3.09 11.02 13.59
C ILE A 57 3.54 11.82 14.82
N TRP A 58 3.88 13.10 14.59
CA TRP A 58 4.60 13.96 15.51
C TRP A 58 3.75 15.10 16.03
N VAL A 59 3.65 15.21 17.35
CA VAL A 59 2.93 16.29 18.03
C VAL A 59 3.84 17.13 18.94
N GLY A 60 5.11 16.73 19.08
CA GLY A 60 6.06 17.36 19.99
C GLY A 60 5.95 16.85 21.42
N GLU A 61 7.09 16.88 22.14
CA GLU A 61 7.20 16.30 23.48
C GLU A 61 6.31 16.99 24.51
N ASN A 62 6.04 18.29 24.33
CA ASN A 62 5.25 19.11 25.24
C ASN A 62 3.74 19.12 24.87
N SER A 63 3.32 18.32 23.90
CA SER A 63 1.91 18.23 23.50
C SER A 63 1.05 17.66 24.64
N LYS A 64 -0.21 18.13 24.72
CA LYS A 64 -1.23 17.53 25.58
C LYS A 64 -1.76 16.21 25.03
N ILE A 65 -1.58 15.95 23.75
CA ILE A 65 -1.91 14.68 23.12
C ILE A 65 -0.97 13.60 23.67
N PRO A 66 -1.47 12.44 24.15
CA PRO A 66 -0.64 11.38 24.69
C PRO A 66 0.45 10.96 23.71
N ASN A 67 1.70 11.11 24.13
CA ASN A 67 2.85 10.86 23.27
C ASN A 67 4.02 10.23 24.02
N THR A 68 4.89 9.55 23.28
CA THR A 68 6.18 9.06 23.73
C THR A 68 7.25 9.84 22.97
N ARG A 69 7.97 10.73 23.65
CA ARG A 69 9.02 11.57 23.03
C ARG A 69 8.53 12.39 21.82
N GLY A 70 7.27 12.82 21.85
CA GLY A 70 6.65 13.61 20.77
C GLY A 70 5.88 12.80 19.72
N TYR A 71 6.02 11.46 19.68
CA TYR A 71 5.26 10.58 18.79
C TYR A 71 3.93 10.18 19.42
N ARG A 72 2.84 10.27 18.67
CA ARG A 72 1.49 9.90 19.15
C ARG A 72 1.45 8.43 19.59
N ASN A 73 1.00 8.17 20.81
CA ASN A 73 0.92 6.82 21.36
C ASN A 73 -0.11 5.94 20.67
N ASP A 74 -1.24 6.51 20.28
CA ASP A 74 -2.30 5.81 19.56
C ASP A 74 -1.81 5.34 18.18
N VAL A 75 -1.11 6.21 17.45
CA VAL A 75 -0.50 5.88 16.16
C VAL A 75 0.58 4.81 16.31
N LEU A 76 1.50 4.96 17.27
CA LEU A 76 2.52 3.95 17.55
C LEU A 76 1.91 2.57 17.81
N GLN A 77 0.85 2.51 18.60
CA GLN A 77 0.18 1.25 18.92
C GLN A 77 -0.48 0.63 17.67
N ALA A 78 -1.21 1.44 16.90
CA ALA A 78 -1.86 0.96 15.68
C ALA A 78 -0.86 0.37 14.66
N LEU A 79 0.31 1.01 14.47
CA LEU A 79 1.34 0.53 13.56
C LEU A 79 2.05 -0.74 14.07
N ARG A 80 2.25 -0.86 15.39
CA ARG A 80 2.75 -2.09 16.03
C ARG A 80 1.80 -3.27 15.86
N ASP A 81 0.50 -3.03 15.99
CA ASP A 81 -0.55 -4.06 15.84
C ASP A 81 -0.60 -4.59 14.40
N LEU A 82 -0.32 -3.75 13.41
CA LEU A 82 -0.14 -4.15 12.02
C LEU A 82 1.17 -4.90 11.76
N LYS A 83 2.15 -4.82 12.67
CA LYS A 83 3.53 -5.28 12.43
C LYS A 83 4.11 -4.64 11.18
N VAL A 84 3.99 -3.30 11.05
CA VAL A 84 4.51 -2.56 9.89
C VAL A 84 5.97 -2.91 9.66
N PRO A 85 6.33 -3.46 8.49
CA PRO A 85 7.68 -3.99 8.29
C PRO A 85 8.69 -2.93 7.84
N VAL A 86 8.25 -1.92 7.11
CA VAL A 86 9.10 -0.87 6.55
C VAL A 86 8.32 0.44 6.41
N ILE A 87 8.99 1.56 6.66
CA ILE A 87 8.46 2.91 6.48
C ILE A 87 9.40 3.70 5.59
N ARG A 88 8.88 4.20 4.46
CA ARG A 88 9.57 5.08 3.52
C ARG A 88 9.36 6.54 3.91
N TRP A 89 10.44 7.34 3.99
CA TRP A 89 10.46 8.75 4.40
C TRP A 89 11.70 9.45 3.76
N PRO A 90 11.79 10.76 3.54
CA PRO A 90 10.90 11.88 3.98
C PRO A 90 9.80 12.21 2.98
N GLY A 91 9.73 11.52 1.88
CA GLY A 91 8.76 11.78 0.82
C GLY A 91 9.02 10.92 -0.41
N GLY A 92 8.23 11.14 -1.31
CA GLY A 92 7.85 11.57 -2.60
C GLY A 92 8.61 12.82 -3.07
N CYS A 93 7.82 13.73 -3.66
CA CYS A 93 8.38 14.96 -4.21
C CYS A 93 9.19 15.78 -3.20
N PHE A 94 8.80 15.76 -1.94
CA PHE A 94 9.55 16.46 -0.88
C PHE A 94 10.98 15.93 -0.73
N ALA A 95 11.24 14.64 -1.01
CA ALA A 95 12.56 14.04 -0.81
C ALA A 95 13.63 14.68 -1.70
N ASP A 96 13.31 15.03 -2.94
CA ASP A 96 14.29 15.57 -3.90
C ASP A 96 14.59 17.08 -3.72
N GLU A 97 13.98 17.72 -2.71
CA GLU A 97 14.33 19.06 -2.21
C GLU A 97 14.87 19.02 -0.76
N TYR A 98 14.77 17.87 -0.06
CA TYR A 98 15.12 17.75 1.33
C TYR A 98 16.64 17.78 1.55
N ASN A 99 17.11 18.75 2.34
CA ASN A 99 18.48 18.77 2.85
C ASN A 99 18.49 18.14 4.25
N TRP A 100 19.04 16.94 4.38
CA TRP A 100 19.04 16.17 5.61
C TRP A 100 19.75 16.87 6.78
N ARG A 101 20.78 17.74 6.51
CA ARG A 101 21.49 18.49 7.54
C ARG A 101 20.61 19.52 8.24
N GLU A 102 19.56 19.98 7.57
CA GLU A 102 18.59 20.92 8.16
C GLU A 102 17.66 20.23 9.15
N GLY A 103 17.52 18.91 9.07
CA GLY A 103 16.71 18.08 9.96
C GLY A 103 17.51 17.42 11.09
N VAL A 104 18.76 17.83 11.37
CA VAL A 104 19.58 17.29 12.48
C VAL A 104 20.03 18.37 13.44
N GLY A 105 20.51 17.97 14.63
CA GLY A 105 20.91 18.90 15.69
C GLY A 105 19.72 19.45 16.49
N PRO A 106 19.98 20.48 17.37
CA PRO A 106 18.95 21.04 18.23
C PRO A 106 17.79 21.65 17.43
N ARG A 107 16.56 21.20 17.65
CA ARG A 107 15.36 21.62 16.88
C ARG A 107 15.18 23.14 16.83
N ALA A 108 15.44 23.85 17.93
CA ALA A 108 15.36 25.31 17.97
C ALA A 108 16.34 26.05 17.05
N LYS A 109 17.35 25.37 16.53
CA LYS A 109 18.37 25.91 15.61
C LYS A 109 18.19 25.46 14.17
N ARG A 110 17.24 24.56 13.92
CA ARG A 110 16.95 24.09 12.56
C ARG A 110 16.31 25.17 11.72
N PRO A 111 16.68 25.33 10.46
CA PRO A 111 16.07 26.34 9.59
C PRO A 111 14.61 26.02 9.35
N VAL A 112 13.81 27.08 9.20
CA VAL A 112 12.42 27.02 8.82
C VAL A 112 12.30 27.31 7.33
N LYS A 113 11.61 26.46 6.60
CA LYS A 113 11.44 26.56 5.15
C LYS A 113 9.98 26.62 4.76
N ILE A 114 9.71 26.86 3.48
CA ILE A 114 8.39 26.71 2.88
C ILE A 114 8.40 25.36 2.13
N ASN A 115 7.42 24.53 2.42
CA ASN A 115 7.15 23.32 1.65
C ASN A 115 6.44 23.70 0.35
N THR A 116 7.21 23.89 -0.71
CA THR A 116 6.71 24.38 -2.01
C THR A 116 5.93 23.33 -2.78
N HIS A 117 6.18 22.04 -2.56
CA HIS A 117 5.42 20.98 -3.20
C HIS A 117 4.03 20.83 -2.60
N TRP A 118 3.92 20.92 -1.26
CA TRP A 118 2.71 20.53 -0.56
C TRP A 118 2.11 21.69 0.26
N GLY A 119 1.18 22.38 -0.35
CA GLY A 119 0.33 23.37 0.30
C GLY A 119 0.98 24.72 0.59
N GLY A 120 2.24 24.94 0.27
CA GLY A 120 2.96 26.21 0.51
C GLY A 120 3.08 26.57 1.99
N VAL A 121 3.09 25.57 2.87
CA VAL A 121 3.11 25.75 4.33
C VAL A 121 4.52 25.80 4.88
N THR A 122 4.64 26.32 6.09
CA THR A 122 5.91 26.33 6.83
C THR A 122 6.33 24.92 7.22
N GLU A 123 7.57 24.55 6.87
CA GLU A 123 8.27 23.35 7.33
C GLU A 123 9.31 23.73 8.40
N PRO A 124 9.05 23.41 9.68
CA PRO A 124 9.95 23.78 10.77
C PRO A 124 11.15 22.85 10.93
N ASN A 125 11.28 21.80 10.14
CA ASN A 125 12.28 20.75 10.26
C ASN A 125 12.34 20.11 11.68
N SER A 126 11.25 20.16 12.44
CA SER A 126 11.18 19.60 13.80
C SER A 126 11.18 18.06 13.81
N PHE A 127 10.84 17.46 12.69
CA PHE A 127 10.90 16.02 12.45
C PHE A 127 11.93 15.78 11.33
N GLY A 128 13.07 15.19 11.67
CA GLY A 128 14.17 14.93 10.75
C GLY A 128 14.74 13.53 10.93
N THR A 129 16.02 13.36 10.62
CA THR A 129 16.68 12.05 10.60
C THR A 129 16.56 11.30 11.94
N HIS A 130 16.83 11.96 13.06
CA HIS A 130 16.73 11.33 14.38
C HIS A 130 15.30 10.95 14.73
N GLU A 131 14.38 11.87 14.51
CA GLU A 131 12.96 11.65 14.80
C GLU A 131 12.39 10.51 13.94
N PHE A 132 12.75 10.43 12.66
CA PHE A 132 12.28 9.35 11.79
C PHE A 132 12.84 7.99 12.20
N LEU A 133 14.16 7.90 12.40
CA LEU A 133 14.81 6.62 12.74
C LEU A 133 14.37 6.10 14.12
N ASP A 134 14.23 7.00 15.09
CA ASP A 134 13.65 6.69 16.40
C ASP A 134 12.19 6.22 16.30
N PHE A 135 11.39 6.87 15.45
CA PHE A 135 10.02 6.43 15.19
C PHE A 135 9.97 5.03 14.60
N ALA A 136 10.79 4.74 13.59
CA ALA A 136 10.87 3.41 12.98
C ALA A 136 11.26 2.35 14.02
N GLU A 137 12.26 2.63 14.88
CA GLU A 137 12.63 1.74 16.00
C GLU A 137 11.47 1.53 16.99
N LEU A 138 10.74 2.59 17.33
CA LEU A 138 9.59 2.51 18.25
C LEU A 138 8.43 1.68 17.67
N VAL A 139 8.20 1.77 16.37
CA VAL A 139 7.20 0.93 15.67
C VAL A 139 7.68 -0.51 15.56
N GLY A 140 8.99 -0.73 15.45
CA GLY A 140 9.62 -2.01 15.12
C GLY A 140 9.73 -2.24 13.62
N ALA A 141 9.72 -1.15 12.84
CA ALA A 141 9.81 -1.16 11.38
C ALA A 141 11.24 -0.90 10.89
N GLU A 142 11.56 -1.38 9.70
CA GLU A 142 12.78 -1.02 8.99
C GLU A 142 12.64 0.37 8.34
N ALA A 143 13.72 1.13 8.36
CA ALA A 143 13.76 2.45 7.74
C ALA A 143 14.11 2.37 6.26
N TYR A 144 13.32 3.05 5.41
CA TYR A 144 13.63 3.32 4.02
C TYR A 144 13.73 4.84 3.84
N ILE A 145 14.95 5.35 3.66
CA ILE A 145 15.19 6.76 3.40
C ILE A 145 15.16 7.01 1.89
N SER A 146 14.25 7.87 1.42
CA SER A 146 14.28 8.43 0.06
C SER A 146 15.35 9.51 -0.01
N GLY A 147 16.45 9.25 -0.74
CA GLY A 147 17.55 10.18 -0.86
C GLY A 147 17.29 11.25 -1.91
N ASN A 148 17.72 12.50 -1.61
CA ASN A 148 17.66 13.59 -2.56
C ASN A 148 18.68 13.38 -3.70
N VAL A 149 18.20 13.15 -4.91
CA VAL A 149 18.98 13.01 -6.14
C VAL A 149 18.69 14.15 -7.10
N GLY A 150 17.51 14.77 -6.95
CA GLY A 150 17.04 15.86 -7.82
C GLY A 150 17.85 17.14 -7.66
N SER A 151 18.02 17.62 -6.44
CA SER A 151 18.69 18.91 -6.16
C SER A 151 20.02 18.81 -5.42
N ALA A 152 20.33 17.65 -4.78
CA ALA A 152 21.54 17.46 -4.01
C ALA A 152 22.73 16.97 -4.85
N ALA A 153 23.92 17.07 -4.25
CA ALA A 153 25.12 16.43 -4.78
C ALA A 153 25.28 14.99 -4.24
N PRO A 154 25.95 14.07 -4.98
CA PRO A 154 26.21 12.71 -4.50
C PRO A 154 26.90 12.64 -3.14
N ARG A 155 27.74 13.62 -2.80
CA ARG A 155 28.40 13.73 -1.50
C ARG A 155 27.39 13.89 -0.37
N GLU A 156 26.34 14.68 -0.54
CA GLU A 156 25.34 14.92 0.50
C GLU A 156 24.59 13.63 0.87
N LEU A 157 24.21 12.83 -0.10
CA LEU A 157 23.58 11.54 0.15
C LEU A 157 24.56 10.54 0.78
N ALA A 158 25.82 10.52 0.31
CA ALA A 158 26.88 9.68 0.88
C ALA A 158 27.15 10.03 2.37
N GLU A 159 27.24 11.33 2.69
CA GLU A 159 27.40 11.82 4.05
C GLU A 159 26.19 11.52 4.94
N TRP A 160 24.96 11.55 4.39
CA TRP A 160 23.78 11.16 5.14
C TRP A 160 23.80 9.67 5.51
N VAL A 161 24.14 8.80 4.56
CA VAL A 161 24.30 7.37 4.81
C VAL A 161 25.44 7.12 5.83
N GLU A 162 26.58 7.80 5.70
CA GLU A 162 27.69 7.73 6.67
C GLU A 162 27.25 8.18 8.06
N TYR A 163 26.57 9.33 8.17
CA TYR A 163 26.04 9.85 9.44
C TYR A 163 25.15 8.82 10.16
N VAL A 164 24.31 8.11 9.42
CA VAL A 164 23.38 7.12 9.98
C VAL A 164 24.08 5.83 10.37
N THR A 165 25.06 5.36 9.56
CA THR A 165 25.54 3.97 9.62
C THR A 165 26.96 3.80 10.16
N SER A 166 27.79 4.85 10.19
CA SER A 166 29.19 4.72 10.60
C SER A 166 29.36 4.63 12.10
N PRO A 167 30.19 3.70 12.61
CA PRO A 167 30.48 3.58 14.03
C PRO A 167 31.53 4.59 14.52
N ALA A 168 32.29 5.24 13.62
CA ALA A 168 33.38 6.14 13.93
C ALA A 168 33.51 7.22 12.85
N GLY A 169 34.37 8.23 13.11
CA GLY A 169 34.59 9.36 12.21
C GLY A 169 33.85 10.62 12.65
N SER A 170 34.04 11.70 11.89
CA SER A 170 33.50 13.02 12.25
C SER A 170 31.97 13.03 12.25
N LEU A 171 31.32 12.36 11.27
CA LEU A 171 29.85 12.27 11.19
C LEU A 171 29.28 11.40 12.31
N ALA A 172 29.95 10.33 12.73
CA ALA A 172 29.58 9.56 13.90
C ALA A 172 29.68 10.36 15.20
N SER A 173 30.74 11.21 15.32
CA SER A 173 30.93 12.13 16.46
C SER A 173 29.83 13.21 16.48
N GLU A 174 29.47 13.76 15.31
CA GLU A 174 28.37 14.70 15.16
C GLU A 174 27.02 14.06 15.54
N ARG A 175 26.74 12.83 15.08
CA ARG A 175 25.55 12.07 15.48
C ARG A 175 25.49 11.87 16.99
N ALA A 176 26.61 11.51 17.61
CA ALA A 176 26.70 11.34 19.06
C ALA A 176 26.43 12.65 19.82
N ALA A 177 26.99 13.78 19.34
CA ALA A 177 26.70 15.11 19.88
C ALA A 177 25.26 15.51 19.75
N ASN A 178 24.56 15.02 18.71
CA ASN A 178 23.14 15.20 18.46
C ASN A 178 22.26 14.19 19.23
N GLY A 179 22.84 13.38 20.15
CA GLY A 179 22.11 12.53 21.09
C GLY A 179 22.05 11.04 20.74
N ARG A 180 22.69 10.59 19.63
CA ARG A 180 22.73 9.17 19.26
C ARG A 180 24.15 8.67 19.06
N LYS A 181 24.66 7.90 20.03
CA LYS A 181 26.01 7.35 20.00
C LYS A 181 26.14 6.23 18.94
N ASP A 182 25.27 5.25 19.01
CA ASP A 182 25.34 4.06 18.17
C ASP A 182 24.70 4.30 16.79
N PRO A 183 25.22 3.69 15.71
CA PRO A 183 24.62 3.78 14.40
C PRO A 183 23.21 3.14 14.39
N TRP A 184 22.37 3.63 13.49
CA TRP A 184 21.10 2.96 13.17
C TRP A 184 21.31 1.88 12.10
N LYS A 185 20.36 0.95 12.03
CA LYS A 185 20.20 0.11 10.86
C LYS A 185 19.48 0.91 9.78
N LEU A 186 20.07 0.92 8.59
CA LEU A 186 19.46 1.51 7.40
C LEU A 186 19.46 0.47 6.28
N PRO A 187 18.46 -0.41 6.20
CA PRO A 187 18.45 -1.47 5.19
C PRO A 187 18.14 -1.00 3.79
N TYR A 188 17.45 0.16 3.63
CA TYR A 188 17.01 0.66 2.32
C TYR A 188 17.35 2.14 2.14
N ILE A 189 17.87 2.47 0.96
CA ILE A 189 18.12 3.84 0.52
C ILE A 189 17.58 4.05 -0.90
N GLY A 190 16.70 5.03 -1.07
CA GLY A 190 16.20 5.45 -2.36
C GLY A 190 17.19 6.37 -3.09
N LEU A 191 17.35 6.16 -4.38
CA LEU A 191 18.12 6.98 -5.29
C LEU A 191 17.18 7.89 -6.07
N GLY A 192 16.64 8.92 -5.39
CA GLY A 192 15.66 9.85 -5.92
C GLY A 192 14.22 9.35 -5.87
N ASN A 193 13.30 10.26 -6.19
CA ASN A 193 11.88 10.00 -6.31
C ASN A 193 11.35 10.65 -7.60
N GLU A 194 10.59 9.90 -8.41
CA GLU A 194 9.92 10.43 -9.60
C GLU A 194 10.81 11.35 -10.44
N LEU A 195 12.03 10.89 -10.76
CA LEU A 195 13.02 11.70 -11.50
C LEU A 195 12.52 12.16 -12.87
N TRP A 196 11.49 11.49 -13.42
CA TRP A 196 10.77 11.88 -14.64
C TRP A 196 9.82 13.08 -14.42
N GLY A 197 9.49 13.39 -13.18
CA GLY A 197 8.56 14.43 -12.75
C GLY A 197 9.18 15.37 -11.72
N CYS A 198 8.58 15.45 -10.54
CA CYS A 198 9.00 16.37 -9.48
C CYS A 198 10.45 16.19 -9.00
N GLY A 199 11.04 15.02 -9.19
CA GLY A 199 12.45 14.76 -8.87
C GLY A 199 13.44 15.31 -9.90
N GLY A 200 13.02 16.09 -10.88
CA GLY A 200 13.96 16.79 -11.77
C GLY A 200 13.60 16.83 -13.26
N ASN A 201 12.43 16.34 -13.67
CA ASN A 201 11.98 16.28 -15.07
C ASN A 201 13.03 15.68 -16.01
N MET A 202 13.69 14.60 -15.57
CA MET A 202 14.78 13.95 -16.29
C MET A 202 14.25 13.03 -17.39
N ARG A 203 15.04 12.88 -18.45
CA ARG A 203 14.88 11.77 -19.40
C ARG A 203 15.44 10.49 -18.76
N ALA A 204 14.95 9.33 -19.18
CA ALA A 204 15.35 8.04 -18.62
C ALA A 204 16.86 7.80 -18.68
N GLU A 205 17.52 8.17 -19.79
CA GLU A 205 18.98 8.03 -19.98
C GLU A 205 19.76 8.89 -18.98
N TYR A 206 19.34 10.13 -18.76
CA TYR A 206 19.97 11.01 -17.78
C TYR A 206 19.75 10.53 -16.36
N ALA A 207 18.53 10.07 -16.03
CA ALA A 207 18.22 9.48 -14.73
C ALA A 207 19.06 8.23 -14.45
N ALA A 208 19.30 7.39 -15.47
CA ALA A 208 20.18 6.24 -15.35
C ALA A 208 21.63 6.64 -15.05
N ASP A 209 22.17 7.67 -15.71
CA ASP A 209 23.51 8.19 -15.44
C ASP A 209 23.63 8.81 -14.06
N VAL A 210 22.63 9.59 -13.63
CA VAL A 210 22.56 10.18 -12.29
C VAL A 210 22.48 9.08 -11.23
N THR A 211 21.63 8.08 -11.41
CA THR A 211 21.49 6.91 -10.52
C THR A 211 22.83 6.18 -10.34
N ARG A 212 23.55 5.90 -11.44
CA ARG A 212 24.89 5.28 -11.39
C ARG A 212 25.86 6.14 -10.59
N ARG A 213 25.88 7.44 -10.84
CA ARG A 213 26.76 8.40 -10.16
C ARG A 213 26.50 8.43 -8.66
N PHE A 214 25.26 8.59 -8.21
CA PHE A 214 24.90 8.58 -6.79
C PHE A 214 25.20 7.25 -6.11
N SER A 215 24.80 6.14 -6.71
CA SER A 215 25.05 4.79 -6.21
C SER A 215 26.55 4.51 -5.97
N THR A 216 27.42 5.03 -6.84
CA THR A 216 28.88 4.84 -6.76
C THR A 216 29.47 5.39 -5.46
N PHE A 217 28.94 6.49 -4.94
CA PHE A 217 29.49 7.17 -3.76
C PHE A 217 28.86 6.71 -2.45
N ILE A 218 27.74 5.95 -2.47
CA ILE A 218 27.19 5.35 -1.25
C ILE A 218 28.10 4.19 -0.84
N LYS A 219 28.86 4.41 0.25
CA LYS A 219 29.73 3.42 0.87
C LYS A 219 29.27 3.20 2.31
N VAL A 220 29.35 1.97 2.76
CA VAL A 220 28.95 1.57 4.11
C VAL A 220 30.08 0.81 4.81
N PRO A 221 30.13 0.81 6.14
CA PRO A 221 31.11 0.04 6.90
C PRO A 221 31.04 -1.46 6.58
N ALA A 222 32.15 -2.16 6.77
CA ALA A 222 32.18 -3.61 6.58
C ALA A 222 31.12 -4.31 7.44
N GLY A 223 30.39 -5.24 6.82
CA GLY A 223 29.28 -5.97 7.46
C GLY A 223 27.92 -5.27 7.44
N VAL A 224 27.86 -3.97 7.12
CA VAL A 224 26.59 -3.25 6.88
C VAL A 224 26.12 -3.55 5.45
N LYS A 225 24.83 -3.86 5.31
CA LYS A 225 24.18 -4.05 4.01
C LYS A 225 23.08 -3.01 3.84
N ILE A 226 23.09 -2.31 2.73
CA ILE A 226 22.03 -1.39 2.31
C ILE A 226 21.58 -1.78 0.91
N LEU A 227 20.29 -1.97 0.73
CA LEU A 227 19.66 -2.16 -0.56
C LEU A 227 19.37 -0.77 -1.15
N LYS A 228 19.86 -0.53 -2.37
CA LYS A 228 19.67 0.71 -3.11
C LYS A 228 18.48 0.56 -4.03
N SER A 229 17.46 1.41 -3.88
CA SER A 229 16.28 1.42 -4.73
C SER A 229 16.35 2.60 -5.70
N ALA A 230 16.36 2.34 -6.99
CA ALA A 230 16.33 3.37 -8.01
C ALA A 230 14.93 3.95 -8.19
N SER A 231 14.82 5.23 -8.54
CA SER A 231 13.56 5.82 -9.01
C SER A 231 13.14 5.17 -10.32
N GLY A 232 12.05 4.44 -10.28
CA GLY A 232 11.52 3.70 -11.40
C GLY A 232 10.40 4.43 -12.15
N PRO A 233 9.69 3.74 -13.04
CA PRO A 233 8.63 4.32 -13.87
C PRO A 233 7.36 4.65 -13.08
N SER A 234 6.49 5.43 -13.70
CA SER A 234 5.10 5.54 -13.33
C SER A 234 4.23 4.77 -14.33
N ASP A 235 3.23 4.05 -13.81
CA ASP A 235 2.22 3.36 -14.64
C ASP A 235 2.87 2.51 -15.77
N GLU A 236 2.51 2.74 -17.00
CA GLU A 236 2.93 1.99 -18.19
C GLU A 236 4.19 2.58 -18.89
N ASP A 237 5.00 3.36 -18.19
CA ASP A 237 6.25 3.85 -18.81
C ASP A 237 7.31 2.73 -18.88
N TYR A 238 7.08 1.81 -19.80
CA TYR A 238 7.98 0.68 -20.07
C TYR A 238 9.32 1.10 -20.64
N HIS A 239 9.39 2.28 -21.30
CA HIS A 239 10.64 2.83 -21.81
C HIS A 239 11.58 3.21 -20.65
N TRP A 240 11.05 3.85 -19.61
CA TRP A 240 11.83 4.16 -18.39
C TRP A 240 12.43 2.89 -17.77
N MET A 241 11.61 1.84 -17.60
CA MET A 241 12.09 0.55 -17.06
C MET A 241 13.18 -0.06 -17.93
N GLU A 242 13.00 -0.09 -19.24
CA GLU A 242 13.98 -0.64 -20.19
C GLU A 242 15.33 0.08 -20.08
N VAL A 243 15.33 1.41 -20.09
CA VAL A 243 16.56 2.23 -20.01
C VAL A 243 17.24 2.05 -18.66
N MET A 244 16.50 2.15 -17.56
CA MET A 244 17.07 1.99 -16.22
C MET A 244 17.72 0.63 -16.03
N MET A 245 17.06 -0.45 -16.43
CA MET A 245 17.61 -1.80 -16.32
C MET A 245 18.83 -2.02 -17.23
N ARG A 246 18.78 -1.51 -18.46
CA ARG A 246 19.88 -1.64 -19.43
C ARG A 246 21.12 -0.88 -18.98
N ASP A 247 20.97 0.39 -18.60
CA ASP A 247 22.09 1.33 -18.44
C ASP A 247 22.56 1.42 -16.97
N ALA A 248 21.70 1.19 -15.99
CA ALA A 248 22.00 1.33 -14.57
C ALA A 248 21.73 0.08 -13.72
N GLY A 249 21.15 -1.00 -14.27
CA GLY A 249 20.66 -2.16 -13.50
C GLY A 249 21.70 -2.90 -12.64
N ARG A 250 23.00 -2.65 -12.84
CA ARG A 250 24.09 -3.18 -11.99
C ARG A 250 24.42 -2.29 -10.80
N HIS A 251 23.79 -1.12 -10.69
CA HIS A 251 24.10 -0.10 -9.70
C HIS A 251 23.02 0.04 -8.62
N PHE A 252 21.96 -0.74 -8.71
CA PHE A 252 20.90 -0.79 -7.70
C PHE A 252 20.43 -2.22 -7.46
N ASP A 253 19.73 -2.43 -6.35
CA ASP A 253 19.23 -3.72 -5.88
C ASP A 253 17.71 -3.82 -5.98
N ALA A 254 17.03 -2.68 -6.13
CA ALA A 254 15.60 -2.56 -6.38
C ALA A 254 15.32 -1.39 -7.32
N ILE A 255 14.16 -1.43 -7.97
CA ILE A 255 13.64 -0.33 -8.76
C ILE A 255 12.19 -0.09 -8.39
N GLY A 256 11.82 1.18 -8.17
CA GLY A 256 10.47 1.61 -7.86
C GLY A 256 9.51 1.43 -9.03
N LEU A 257 8.24 1.38 -8.72
CA LEU A 257 7.11 1.51 -9.66
C LEU A 257 6.01 2.25 -8.91
N HIS A 258 5.57 3.38 -9.45
CA HIS A 258 4.45 4.12 -8.89
C HIS A 258 3.18 3.83 -9.67
N TYR A 259 2.10 3.52 -8.95
CA TYR A 259 0.79 3.31 -9.54
C TYR A 259 -0.32 3.80 -8.64
N TYR A 260 -1.03 4.84 -9.08
CA TYR A 260 -2.21 5.33 -8.38
C TYR A 260 -3.49 4.88 -9.09
N THR A 261 -4.41 4.31 -8.33
CA THR A 261 -5.76 4.00 -8.80
C THR A 261 -6.58 5.29 -8.87
N ILE A 262 -6.91 5.73 -10.07
CA ILE A 262 -7.67 6.94 -10.35
C ILE A 262 -8.94 6.54 -11.07
N THR A 263 -10.11 7.03 -10.59
CA THR A 263 -11.42 6.68 -11.14
C THR A 263 -11.65 7.28 -12.53
N ARG A 264 -11.24 8.52 -12.75
CA ARG A 264 -11.52 9.26 -14.00
C ARG A 264 -10.22 9.61 -14.74
N ASN A 265 -9.56 10.68 -14.33
CA ASN A 265 -8.28 11.13 -14.90
C ASN A 265 -7.52 12.01 -13.91
N TRP A 266 -6.29 12.37 -14.24
CA TRP A 266 -5.42 13.18 -13.37
C TRP A 266 -5.94 14.59 -13.07
N ARG A 267 -6.78 15.17 -13.94
CA ARG A 267 -7.33 16.51 -13.75
C ARG A 267 -8.57 16.54 -12.87
N VAL A 268 -9.43 15.52 -12.98
CA VAL A 268 -10.66 15.34 -12.19
C VAL A 268 -10.71 13.88 -11.76
N LYS A 269 -10.40 13.62 -10.51
CA LYS A 269 -10.22 12.25 -10.00
C LYS A 269 -11.51 11.66 -9.46
N GLY A 270 -12.46 12.51 -9.06
CA GLY A 270 -13.72 12.14 -8.43
C GLY A 270 -13.66 12.18 -6.90
N SER A 271 -14.82 12.15 -6.28
CA SER A 271 -14.95 12.23 -4.82
C SER A 271 -14.56 10.89 -4.14
N ALA A 272 -13.93 11.01 -2.97
CA ALA A 272 -13.64 9.86 -2.13
C ALA A 272 -14.91 9.23 -1.53
N THR A 273 -15.95 10.03 -1.24
CA THR A 273 -17.13 9.58 -0.49
C THR A 273 -18.45 9.69 -1.27
N VAL A 274 -18.51 10.54 -2.30
CA VAL A 274 -19.73 10.75 -3.12
C VAL A 274 -19.48 10.19 -4.52
N PHE A 275 -19.89 8.98 -4.74
CA PHE A 275 -19.75 8.25 -6.01
C PHE A 275 -20.85 7.22 -6.17
N ASP A 276 -21.17 6.90 -7.41
CA ASP A 276 -22.15 5.88 -7.76
C ASP A 276 -21.49 4.49 -8.01
N GLU A 277 -22.31 3.50 -8.34
CA GLU A 277 -21.83 2.15 -8.63
C GLU A 277 -20.98 2.08 -9.91
N ALA A 278 -21.16 2.98 -10.88
CA ALA A 278 -20.34 2.98 -12.09
C ALA A 278 -18.92 3.48 -11.77
N GLU A 279 -18.79 4.52 -10.97
CA GLU A 279 -17.49 5.00 -10.49
C GLU A 279 -16.79 4.00 -9.57
N TYR A 280 -17.55 3.32 -8.71
CA TYR A 280 -17.04 2.19 -7.93
C TYR A 280 -16.44 1.11 -8.82
N ALA A 281 -17.18 0.64 -9.84
CA ALA A 281 -16.72 -0.39 -10.76
C ALA A 281 -15.49 0.07 -11.55
N THR A 282 -15.47 1.33 -12.04
CA THR A 282 -14.33 1.90 -12.76
C THR A 282 -13.08 1.95 -11.88
N THR A 283 -13.21 2.31 -10.60
CA THR A 283 -12.09 2.33 -9.65
C THR A 283 -11.50 0.93 -9.46
N LEU A 284 -12.35 -0.09 -9.26
CA LEU A 284 -11.86 -1.46 -9.07
C LEU A 284 -11.23 -2.03 -10.36
N GLN A 285 -11.78 -1.70 -11.52
CA GLN A 285 -11.17 -2.10 -12.79
C GLN A 285 -9.81 -1.41 -13.01
N ALA A 286 -9.69 -0.13 -12.68
CA ALA A 286 -8.40 0.57 -12.71
C ALA A 286 -7.38 -0.09 -11.79
N THR A 287 -7.80 -0.52 -10.58
CA THR A 287 -6.92 -1.27 -9.66
C THR A 287 -6.37 -2.55 -10.30
N LEU A 288 -7.23 -3.32 -10.98
CA LEU A 288 -6.83 -4.59 -11.60
C LEU A 288 -5.85 -4.44 -12.77
N ARG A 289 -5.74 -3.24 -13.37
CA ARG A 289 -4.71 -2.97 -14.41
C ARG A 289 -3.28 -3.19 -13.89
N LEU A 290 -3.05 -2.98 -12.59
CA LEU A 290 -1.72 -3.12 -12.00
C LEU A 290 -1.13 -4.53 -12.19
N ASP A 291 -1.95 -5.57 -12.25
CA ASP A 291 -1.52 -6.94 -12.51
C ASP A 291 -0.77 -7.07 -13.87
N GLY A 292 -1.36 -6.53 -14.93
CA GLY A 292 -0.74 -6.49 -16.26
C GLY A 292 0.49 -5.56 -16.32
N ILE A 293 0.45 -4.44 -15.61
CA ILE A 293 1.56 -3.48 -15.52
C ILE A 293 2.78 -4.15 -14.88
N ILE A 294 2.61 -4.80 -13.72
CA ILE A 294 3.70 -5.53 -13.03
C ILE A 294 4.23 -6.67 -13.92
N THR A 295 3.34 -7.43 -14.57
CA THR A 295 3.73 -8.51 -15.48
C THR A 295 4.66 -7.99 -16.57
N ARG A 296 4.30 -6.87 -17.21
CA ARG A 296 5.07 -6.31 -18.33
C ARG A 296 6.39 -5.68 -17.88
N HIS A 297 6.41 -4.95 -16.76
CA HIS A 297 7.66 -4.45 -16.17
C HIS A 297 8.59 -5.60 -15.77
N SER A 298 8.05 -6.65 -15.13
CA SER A 298 8.83 -7.84 -14.76
C SER A 298 9.45 -8.53 -15.97
N ALA A 299 8.72 -8.65 -17.09
CA ALA A 299 9.26 -9.22 -18.33
C ALA A 299 10.42 -8.39 -18.91
N ILE A 300 10.35 -7.05 -18.81
CA ILE A 300 11.48 -6.18 -19.19
C ILE A 300 12.67 -6.41 -18.24
N MET A 301 12.42 -6.48 -16.94
CA MET A 301 13.48 -6.75 -15.97
C MET A 301 14.15 -8.10 -16.20
N ASP A 302 13.38 -9.15 -16.53
CA ASP A 302 13.89 -10.50 -16.79
C ASP A 302 14.85 -10.55 -17.98
N LYS A 303 14.71 -9.65 -18.97
CA LYS A 303 15.62 -9.50 -20.11
C LYS A 303 17.04 -9.10 -19.65
N TYR A 304 17.18 -8.27 -18.60
CA TYR A 304 18.45 -7.74 -18.12
C TYR A 304 18.93 -8.42 -16.84
N ASP A 305 18.03 -9.04 -16.08
CA ASP A 305 18.28 -9.68 -14.80
C ASP A 305 17.45 -10.96 -14.66
N PRO A 306 17.76 -12.02 -15.44
CA PRO A 306 17.00 -13.28 -15.43
C PRO A 306 17.09 -14.04 -14.10
N GLN A 307 18.12 -13.75 -13.27
CA GLN A 307 18.23 -14.33 -11.93
C GLN A 307 17.36 -13.61 -10.89
N LYS A 308 16.60 -12.58 -11.28
CA LYS A 308 15.74 -11.80 -10.39
C LYS A 308 16.46 -11.22 -9.16
N ARG A 309 17.71 -10.80 -9.33
CA ARG A 309 18.51 -10.15 -8.30
C ARG A 309 17.95 -8.77 -7.93
N VAL A 310 17.51 -8.02 -8.93
CA VAL A 310 16.89 -6.70 -8.74
C VAL A 310 15.43 -6.89 -8.37
N TRP A 311 15.03 -6.33 -7.23
CA TRP A 311 13.64 -6.34 -6.77
C TRP A 311 12.80 -5.33 -7.58
N LEU A 312 11.54 -5.67 -7.83
CA LEU A 312 10.54 -4.66 -8.13
C LEU A 312 9.94 -4.18 -6.80
N ALA A 313 9.78 -2.87 -6.66
CA ALA A 313 9.16 -2.25 -5.49
C ALA A 313 8.01 -1.34 -5.95
N VAL A 314 6.77 -1.66 -5.62
CA VAL A 314 5.64 -0.74 -5.82
C VAL A 314 5.64 0.24 -4.64
N ASP A 315 6.63 1.13 -4.60
CA ASP A 315 6.93 1.95 -3.42
C ASP A 315 6.08 3.24 -3.31
N GLU A 316 5.14 3.44 -4.26
CA GLU A 316 3.95 4.29 -4.11
C GLU A 316 2.75 3.66 -4.81
N TRP A 317 1.68 3.40 -4.03
CA TRP A 317 0.42 2.91 -4.56
C TRP A 317 -0.76 3.29 -3.67
N GLY A 318 -1.93 3.34 -4.24
CA GLY A 318 -3.17 3.62 -3.53
C GLY A 318 -4.18 4.33 -4.42
N THR A 319 -5.32 4.72 -3.84
CA THR A 319 -6.31 5.55 -4.48
C THR A 319 -5.95 7.02 -4.37
N TRP A 320 -6.20 7.78 -5.44
CA TRP A 320 -6.05 9.23 -5.44
C TRP A 320 -7.33 9.88 -5.96
N PHE A 321 -8.05 10.53 -5.05
CA PHE A 321 -9.28 11.27 -5.35
C PHE A 321 -9.07 12.76 -5.24
N ASP A 322 -10.10 13.54 -5.59
CA ASP A 322 -10.12 14.96 -5.31
C ASP A 322 -10.09 15.16 -3.78
N THR A 323 -9.37 16.19 -3.34
CA THR A 323 -9.22 16.51 -1.91
C THR A 323 -10.57 16.81 -1.28
N GLU A 324 -10.77 16.40 -0.03
CA GLU A 324 -12.02 16.64 0.69
C GLU A 324 -12.32 18.15 0.74
N PRO A 325 -13.59 18.54 0.45
CA PRO A 325 -14.00 19.95 0.46
C PRO A 325 -13.69 20.65 1.79
N GLY A 326 -13.20 21.86 1.72
CA GLY A 326 -12.85 22.67 2.91
C GLY A 326 -11.47 22.39 3.50
N THR A 327 -10.69 21.48 2.89
CA THR A 327 -9.28 21.25 3.26
C THR A 327 -8.33 21.94 2.27
N ASN A 328 -7.06 22.12 2.66
CA ASN A 328 -6.05 22.64 1.73
C ASN A 328 -5.83 21.64 0.58
N PRO A 329 -6.02 22.01 -0.68
CA PRO A 329 -5.85 21.09 -1.80
C PRO A 329 -4.45 20.47 -1.89
N GLY A 330 -3.41 21.19 -1.47
CA GLY A 330 -2.04 20.71 -1.44
C GLY A 330 -1.75 19.70 -0.32
N PHE A 331 -2.72 19.40 0.55
CA PHE A 331 -2.56 18.41 1.61
C PHE A 331 -3.02 17.01 1.20
N LEU A 332 -3.66 16.88 0.06
CA LEU A 332 -4.14 15.61 -0.49
C LEU A 332 -4.95 14.78 0.52
N PHE A 333 -5.68 15.46 1.42
CA PHE A 333 -6.52 14.79 2.39
C PHE A 333 -7.78 14.27 1.71
N GLN A 334 -8.02 12.99 1.84
CA GLN A 334 -9.24 12.32 1.39
C GLN A 334 -9.72 11.31 2.42
N GLN A 335 -11.02 11.02 2.43
CA GLN A 335 -11.59 9.91 3.18
C GLN A 335 -11.30 8.56 2.49
N ASN A 336 -11.41 7.49 3.27
CA ASN A 336 -11.25 6.11 2.82
C ASN A 336 -12.53 5.33 3.12
N THR A 337 -13.16 4.78 2.08
CA THR A 337 -14.42 4.05 2.18
C THR A 337 -14.21 2.54 2.09
N LEU A 338 -15.30 1.77 2.09
CA LEU A 338 -15.26 0.33 1.80
C LEU A 338 -14.67 0.06 0.40
N ARG A 339 -14.89 0.96 -0.61
CA ARG A 339 -14.26 0.87 -1.94
C ARG A 339 -12.74 0.80 -1.82
N ASP A 340 -12.14 1.65 -0.97
CA ASP A 340 -10.69 1.69 -0.77
C ASP A 340 -10.17 0.42 -0.08
N ALA A 341 -10.95 -0.16 0.82
CA ALA A 341 -10.64 -1.47 1.39
C ALA A 341 -10.57 -2.57 0.33
N LEU A 342 -11.54 -2.60 -0.61
CA LEU A 342 -11.49 -3.57 -1.71
C LEU A 342 -10.28 -3.30 -2.63
N VAL A 343 -9.97 -2.04 -2.94
CA VAL A 343 -8.75 -1.66 -3.70
C VAL A 343 -7.50 -2.19 -3.01
N ALA A 344 -7.37 -1.99 -1.69
CA ALA A 344 -6.22 -2.49 -0.94
C ALA A 344 -6.12 -4.02 -0.98
N ALA A 345 -7.23 -4.74 -0.77
CA ALA A 345 -7.25 -6.20 -0.80
C ALA A 345 -6.94 -6.76 -2.21
N LEU A 346 -7.46 -6.13 -3.27
CA LEU A 346 -7.11 -6.49 -4.66
C LEU A 346 -5.62 -6.29 -4.94
N ASN A 347 -5.03 -5.16 -4.50
CA ASN A 347 -3.60 -4.92 -4.66
C ASN A 347 -2.75 -5.92 -3.89
N ILE A 348 -3.10 -6.27 -2.64
CA ILE A 348 -2.37 -7.30 -1.87
C ILE A 348 -2.47 -8.66 -2.57
N ASN A 349 -3.62 -9.01 -3.14
CA ASN A 349 -3.76 -10.22 -3.94
C ASN A 349 -2.87 -10.17 -5.21
N ILE A 350 -2.79 -9.03 -5.90
CA ILE A 350 -1.89 -8.83 -7.04
C ILE A 350 -0.43 -8.99 -6.59
N PHE A 351 -0.01 -8.32 -5.53
CA PHE A 351 1.36 -8.40 -5.01
C PHE A 351 1.74 -9.82 -4.62
N THR A 352 0.82 -10.57 -4.01
CA THR A 352 1.04 -11.97 -3.64
C THR A 352 1.29 -12.85 -4.86
N ARG A 353 0.56 -12.63 -5.98
CA ARG A 353 0.79 -13.38 -7.24
C ARG A 353 2.14 -13.09 -7.88
N HIS A 354 2.67 -11.86 -7.69
CA HIS A 354 3.96 -11.43 -8.23
C HIS A 354 5.12 -11.49 -7.24
N ALA A 355 4.97 -12.22 -6.13
CA ALA A 355 5.95 -12.29 -5.06
C ALA A 355 7.30 -12.89 -5.46
N ASP A 356 7.44 -13.44 -6.68
CA ASP A 356 8.70 -13.91 -7.25
C ASP A 356 9.67 -12.75 -7.60
N ARG A 357 9.16 -11.62 -8.09
CA ARG A 357 9.92 -10.41 -8.46
C ARG A 357 9.60 -9.23 -7.56
N LEU A 358 8.33 -9.05 -7.18
CA LEU A 358 7.88 -7.96 -6.34
C LEU A 358 8.17 -8.27 -4.87
N LYS A 359 9.00 -7.44 -4.22
CA LYS A 359 9.46 -7.70 -2.84
C LYS A 359 9.11 -6.61 -1.86
N MET A 360 8.70 -5.43 -2.33
CA MET A 360 8.32 -4.29 -1.50
C MET A 360 7.12 -3.56 -2.10
N ALA A 361 6.25 -3.05 -1.24
CA ALA A 361 5.20 -2.12 -1.63
C ALA A 361 4.93 -1.17 -0.46
N ASN A 362 4.78 0.14 -0.74
CA ASN A 362 4.53 1.14 0.29
C ASN A 362 3.25 1.89 -0.05
N ILE A 363 2.21 1.69 0.77
CA ILE A 363 0.94 2.37 0.52
C ILE A 363 1.07 3.88 0.73
N ALA A 364 0.50 4.65 -0.14
CA ALA A 364 0.44 6.10 -0.07
C ALA A 364 -0.91 6.58 0.48
N GLN A 365 -0.92 7.05 1.74
CA GLN A 365 0.17 7.11 2.67
C GLN A 365 -0.24 6.57 4.05
N MET A 366 0.68 6.58 4.98
CA MET A 366 0.45 6.00 6.31
C MET A 366 -0.63 6.76 7.09
N ILE A 367 -0.61 8.10 7.09
CA ILE A 367 -1.51 8.93 7.92
C ILE A 367 -1.99 10.16 7.14
N ASN A 368 -3.30 10.44 7.20
CA ASN A 368 -3.97 11.68 6.74
C ASN A 368 -3.86 12.05 5.26
N VAL A 369 -3.14 11.30 4.46
CA VAL A 369 -2.84 11.65 3.07
C VAL A 369 -3.25 10.51 2.14
N LEU A 370 -3.97 10.82 1.07
CA LEU A 370 -4.40 9.87 0.05
C LEU A 370 -5.11 8.64 0.67
N GLN A 371 -4.76 7.41 0.26
CA GLN A 371 -5.33 6.19 0.84
C GLN A 371 -4.69 5.89 2.21
N ALA A 372 -4.97 6.74 3.19
CA ALA A 372 -4.38 6.65 4.51
C ALA A 372 -4.88 5.44 5.31
N MET A 373 -3.95 4.84 6.06
CA MET A 373 -4.27 3.80 7.04
C MET A 373 -4.99 4.37 8.28
N ILE A 374 -4.58 5.56 8.68
CA ILE A 374 -4.98 6.23 9.92
C ILE A 374 -5.34 7.67 9.60
N LEU A 375 -6.43 8.17 10.18
CA LEU A 375 -6.73 9.59 10.18
C LEU A 375 -6.61 10.12 11.62
N THR A 376 -6.02 11.31 11.76
CA THR A 376 -5.89 12.02 13.04
C THR A 376 -6.43 13.43 12.94
N LYS A 377 -7.02 13.91 14.01
CA LYS A 377 -7.44 15.30 14.16
C LYS A 377 -7.42 15.64 15.65
N ASP A 378 -6.60 16.62 16.01
CA ASP A 378 -6.36 16.98 17.41
C ASP A 378 -5.99 15.71 18.23
N GLU A 379 -6.66 15.42 19.34
CA GLU A 379 -6.46 14.21 20.14
C GLU A 379 -7.13 12.96 19.59
N LYS A 380 -7.97 13.08 18.55
CA LYS A 380 -8.71 11.95 17.98
C LYS A 380 -7.90 11.19 16.94
N MET A 381 -8.11 9.88 16.90
CA MET A 381 -7.60 8.99 15.85
C MET A 381 -8.72 8.05 15.38
N VAL A 382 -8.73 7.72 14.09
CA VAL A 382 -9.61 6.71 13.52
C VAL A 382 -8.84 5.81 12.55
N LEU A 383 -9.10 4.51 12.64
CA LEU A 383 -8.59 3.50 11.72
C LEU A 383 -9.50 3.44 10.49
N THR A 384 -8.92 3.54 9.30
CA THR A 384 -9.70 3.49 8.05
C THR A 384 -10.06 2.05 7.67
N PRO A 385 -11.01 1.84 6.74
CA PRO A 385 -11.25 0.51 6.19
C PRO A 385 -10.01 -0.13 5.54
N THR A 386 -9.10 0.67 4.98
CA THR A 386 -7.81 0.22 4.46
C THR A 386 -6.93 -0.39 5.56
N TYR A 387 -6.83 0.24 6.75
CA TYR A 387 -6.12 -0.32 7.89
C TYR A 387 -6.58 -1.73 8.22
N HIS A 388 -7.89 -1.95 8.23
CA HIS A 388 -8.46 -3.24 8.58
C HIS A 388 -8.13 -4.33 7.57
N VAL A 389 -7.95 -3.99 6.29
CA VAL A 389 -7.46 -4.95 5.29
C VAL A 389 -6.04 -5.38 5.61
N PHE A 390 -5.12 -4.44 5.87
CA PHE A 390 -3.75 -4.78 6.27
C PHE A 390 -3.72 -5.63 7.53
N GLU A 391 -4.57 -5.34 8.51
CA GLU A 391 -4.70 -6.10 9.74
C GLU A 391 -5.18 -7.53 9.47
N MET A 392 -6.15 -7.73 8.59
CA MET A 392 -6.64 -9.05 8.19
C MET A 392 -5.58 -9.86 7.42
N PHE A 393 -4.82 -9.20 6.54
CA PHE A 393 -3.80 -9.84 5.70
C PHE A 393 -2.41 -9.96 6.36
N LYS A 394 -2.22 -9.55 7.60
CA LYS A 394 -0.89 -9.58 8.25
C LYS A 394 -0.27 -10.98 8.36
N SER A 395 -1.09 -12.05 8.32
CA SER A 395 -0.63 -13.45 8.26
C SER A 395 0.11 -13.79 6.96
N TYR A 396 -0.04 -12.97 5.92
CA TYR A 396 0.70 -13.14 4.65
C TYR A 396 2.17 -12.73 4.76
N GLN A 397 2.54 -11.93 5.77
CA GLN A 397 3.92 -11.50 5.96
C GLN A 397 4.86 -12.68 6.18
N ASP A 398 5.84 -12.84 5.29
CA ASP A 398 6.81 -13.95 5.24
C ASP A 398 6.19 -15.35 5.06
N ALA A 399 4.92 -15.45 4.67
CA ALA A 399 4.27 -16.69 4.31
C ALA A 399 4.74 -17.20 2.93
N THR A 400 4.47 -18.45 2.62
CA THR A 400 4.73 -19.02 1.30
C THR A 400 3.48 -18.94 0.45
N ALA A 401 3.54 -18.29 -0.70
CA ALA A 401 2.43 -18.25 -1.64
C ALA A 401 2.10 -19.65 -2.16
N LEU A 402 0.81 -19.92 -2.33
CA LEU A 402 0.31 -21.14 -2.94
C LEU A 402 -0.33 -20.77 -4.28
N PRO A 403 -0.03 -21.50 -5.38
CA PRO A 403 -0.71 -21.25 -6.65
C PRO A 403 -2.23 -21.47 -6.52
N VAL A 404 -2.99 -20.55 -7.05
CA VAL A 404 -4.47 -20.57 -7.04
C VAL A 404 -5.00 -20.42 -8.45
N ASP A 405 -5.73 -21.43 -8.92
CA ASP A 405 -6.52 -21.34 -10.14
C ASP A 405 -7.94 -20.95 -9.74
N ILE A 406 -8.51 -19.93 -10.40
CA ILE A 406 -9.84 -19.42 -10.11
C ILE A 406 -10.71 -19.37 -11.35
N GLN A 407 -11.94 -19.88 -11.24
CA GLN A 407 -13.03 -19.61 -12.18
C GLN A 407 -14.08 -18.75 -11.46
N SER A 408 -14.20 -17.49 -11.89
CA SER A 408 -15.06 -16.50 -11.28
C SER A 408 -16.19 -16.11 -12.22
N PRO A 409 -17.41 -15.86 -11.71
CA PRO A 409 -18.41 -15.13 -12.47
C PRO A 409 -17.92 -13.71 -12.76
N TRP A 410 -18.56 -13.01 -13.69
CA TRP A 410 -18.20 -11.66 -14.08
C TRP A 410 -19.13 -10.64 -13.42
N TYR A 411 -18.56 -9.57 -12.91
CA TYR A 411 -19.26 -8.36 -12.52
C TYR A 411 -19.15 -7.32 -13.63
N ASN A 412 -20.32 -6.82 -14.06
CA ASN A 412 -20.43 -5.88 -15.16
C ASN A 412 -21.21 -4.64 -14.71
N LYS A 413 -20.63 -3.45 -14.95
CA LYS A 413 -21.29 -2.17 -14.70
C LYS A 413 -20.80 -1.10 -15.65
N GLY A 414 -21.69 -0.56 -16.47
CA GLY A 414 -21.31 0.41 -17.51
C GLY A 414 -20.29 -0.19 -18.48
N SER A 415 -19.14 0.45 -18.62
CA SER A 415 -18.01 -0.05 -19.41
C SER A 415 -17.08 -0.99 -18.63
N SER A 416 -17.28 -1.14 -17.33
CA SER A 416 -16.45 -1.99 -16.49
C SER A 416 -16.88 -3.44 -16.53
N ASN A 417 -15.92 -4.33 -16.72
CA ASN A 417 -16.12 -5.78 -16.78
C ASN A 417 -14.92 -6.46 -16.10
N MET A 418 -15.14 -7.19 -15.01
CA MET A 418 -14.09 -7.83 -14.25
C MET A 418 -14.57 -9.10 -13.56
N PRO A 419 -13.65 -10.02 -13.17
CA PRO A 419 -14.01 -11.15 -12.31
C PRO A 419 -14.63 -10.65 -10.99
N ALA A 420 -15.78 -11.22 -10.62
CA ALA A 420 -16.47 -10.86 -9.38
C ALA A 420 -15.68 -11.26 -8.13
N VAL A 421 -14.83 -12.29 -8.23
CA VAL A 421 -14.01 -12.79 -7.12
C VAL A 421 -12.54 -12.72 -7.47
N SER A 422 -11.73 -12.13 -6.57
CA SER A 422 -10.27 -12.25 -6.53
C SER A 422 -9.87 -13.11 -5.35
N ALA A 423 -8.86 -13.98 -5.53
CA ALA A 423 -8.39 -14.88 -4.50
C ALA A 423 -6.87 -15.05 -4.53
N THR A 424 -6.28 -15.19 -3.35
CA THR A 424 -4.91 -15.71 -3.14
C THR A 424 -4.89 -16.60 -1.92
N ALA A 425 -3.89 -17.48 -1.84
CA ALA A 425 -3.67 -18.34 -0.69
C ALA A 425 -2.18 -18.36 -0.34
N VAL A 426 -1.90 -18.47 0.95
CA VAL A 426 -0.54 -18.63 1.46
C VAL A 426 -0.50 -19.69 2.55
N ARG A 427 0.66 -20.33 2.72
CA ARG A 427 0.95 -21.12 3.90
C ARG A 427 1.71 -20.26 4.91
N GLY A 428 1.06 -19.97 6.03
CA GLY A 428 1.62 -19.20 7.12
C GLY A 428 2.73 -19.93 7.89
N LYS A 429 3.48 -19.20 8.70
CA LYS A 429 4.48 -19.77 9.62
C LYS A 429 3.85 -20.60 10.75
N ASP A 430 2.57 -20.38 11.01
CA ASP A 430 1.74 -21.16 11.94
C ASP A 430 1.27 -22.51 11.37
N GLY A 431 1.60 -22.80 10.10
CA GLY A 431 1.21 -24.00 9.39
C GLY A 431 -0.19 -23.97 8.80
N LEU A 432 -0.98 -22.94 9.04
CA LEU A 432 -2.30 -22.76 8.46
C LEU A 432 -2.21 -22.30 7.01
N ILE A 433 -3.27 -22.58 6.25
CA ILE A 433 -3.48 -21.98 4.94
C ILE A 433 -4.38 -20.75 5.15
N HIS A 434 -3.87 -19.59 4.85
CA HIS A 434 -4.62 -18.33 4.86
C HIS A 434 -5.09 -18.02 3.45
N ILE A 435 -6.40 -17.77 3.28
CA ILE A 435 -7.02 -17.51 1.97
C ILE A 435 -7.67 -16.15 2.01
N GLY A 436 -7.13 -15.20 1.22
CA GLY A 436 -7.69 -13.87 1.03
C GLY A 436 -8.65 -13.85 -0.16
N LEU A 437 -9.92 -13.54 0.09
CA LEU A 437 -11.00 -13.52 -0.88
C LEU A 437 -11.61 -12.12 -0.95
N VAL A 438 -11.86 -11.63 -2.16
CA VAL A 438 -12.52 -10.34 -2.39
C VAL A 438 -13.71 -10.55 -3.31
N ASN A 439 -14.91 -10.26 -2.85
CA ASN A 439 -16.10 -10.15 -3.71
C ASN A 439 -16.30 -8.69 -4.09
N VAL A 440 -16.10 -8.36 -5.36
CA VAL A 440 -16.23 -6.99 -5.88
C VAL A 440 -17.67 -6.63 -6.27
N ASP A 441 -18.57 -7.61 -6.43
CA ASP A 441 -19.97 -7.33 -6.76
C ASP A 441 -20.64 -6.63 -5.56
N PRO A 442 -21.14 -5.39 -5.72
CA PRO A 442 -21.72 -4.64 -4.62
C PRO A 442 -23.13 -5.11 -4.25
N ASN A 443 -23.76 -5.94 -5.08
CA ASN A 443 -25.18 -6.30 -4.99
C ASN A 443 -25.39 -7.77 -4.68
N GLN A 444 -24.47 -8.67 -5.08
CA GLN A 444 -24.67 -10.11 -5.03
C GLN A 444 -23.62 -10.82 -4.18
N ALA A 445 -24.07 -11.76 -3.38
CA ALA A 445 -23.21 -12.74 -2.74
C ALA A 445 -22.69 -13.76 -3.76
N VAL A 446 -21.49 -14.28 -3.54
CA VAL A 446 -20.87 -15.32 -4.38
C VAL A 446 -20.56 -16.54 -3.53
N THR A 447 -21.04 -17.71 -3.95
CA THR A 447 -20.63 -18.98 -3.34
C THR A 447 -19.31 -19.44 -3.95
N VAL A 448 -18.29 -19.56 -3.11
CA VAL A 448 -16.97 -20.05 -3.51
C VAL A 448 -16.81 -21.48 -3.03
N THR A 449 -16.40 -22.39 -3.91
CA THR A 449 -15.97 -23.75 -3.56
C THR A 449 -14.48 -23.86 -3.83
N ALA A 450 -13.68 -24.24 -2.84
CA ALA A 450 -12.24 -24.41 -3.00
C ALA A 450 -11.82 -25.87 -2.75
N ASP A 451 -11.05 -26.40 -3.70
CA ASP A 451 -10.36 -27.67 -3.60
C ASP A 451 -8.91 -27.45 -3.15
N LEU A 452 -8.47 -28.13 -2.11
CA LEU A 452 -7.10 -28.11 -1.62
C LEU A 452 -6.33 -29.27 -2.26
N ALA A 453 -5.82 -29.07 -3.48
CA ALA A 453 -5.09 -30.09 -4.21
C ALA A 453 -3.81 -30.48 -3.46
N GLY A 454 -3.73 -31.76 -3.06
CA GLY A 454 -2.65 -32.31 -2.25
C GLY A 454 -2.85 -32.22 -0.73
N GLY A 455 -4.07 -31.87 -0.29
CA GLY A 455 -4.46 -31.83 1.13
C GLY A 455 -5.97 -31.94 1.30
N ALA A 456 -6.43 -31.98 2.54
CA ALA A 456 -7.85 -31.89 2.88
C ALA A 456 -8.02 -30.90 4.03
N ALA A 457 -9.04 -30.06 3.94
CA ALA A 457 -9.37 -29.15 5.03
C ALA A 457 -10.07 -29.92 6.17
N ALA A 458 -9.57 -29.71 7.40
CA ALA A 458 -10.17 -30.27 8.61
C ALA A 458 -11.08 -29.26 9.33
N SER A 459 -10.71 -27.99 9.31
CA SER A 459 -11.48 -26.92 9.94
C SER A 459 -11.24 -25.59 9.23
N VAL A 460 -12.17 -24.67 9.36
CA VAL A 460 -12.09 -23.31 8.83
C VAL A 460 -12.62 -22.33 9.86
N SER A 461 -11.93 -21.21 10.01
CA SER A 461 -12.41 -19.99 10.67
C SER A 461 -12.16 -18.81 9.78
N GLY A 462 -12.79 -17.68 10.03
CA GLY A 462 -12.57 -16.52 9.18
C GLY A 462 -13.07 -15.20 9.76
N ARG A 463 -12.69 -14.14 9.04
CA ARG A 463 -13.12 -12.77 9.31
C ARG A 463 -13.61 -12.13 8.02
N VAL A 464 -14.55 -11.20 8.14
CA VAL A 464 -15.12 -10.46 7.01
C VAL A 464 -15.12 -8.97 7.28
N LEU A 465 -14.77 -8.19 6.26
CA LEU A 465 -14.93 -6.75 6.20
C LEU A 465 -15.95 -6.43 5.10
N THR A 466 -17.06 -5.84 5.48
CA THR A 466 -18.12 -5.38 4.57
C THR A 466 -18.92 -4.27 5.25
N ALA A 467 -19.82 -3.61 4.52
CA ALA A 467 -20.70 -2.58 5.05
C ALA A 467 -22.01 -2.51 4.25
N ALA A 468 -22.98 -1.73 4.74
CA ALA A 468 -24.27 -1.54 4.08
C ALA A 468 -24.15 -0.93 2.68
N ALA A 469 -23.25 0.05 2.51
CA ALA A 469 -23.02 0.74 1.24
C ALA A 469 -21.55 0.75 0.84
N ILE A 470 -21.28 0.90 -0.46
CA ILE A 470 -19.92 0.94 -1.04
C ILE A 470 -19.08 2.14 -0.56
N ASN A 471 -19.75 3.22 -0.15
CA ASN A 471 -19.15 4.45 0.33
C ASN A 471 -19.17 4.60 1.87
N THR A 472 -19.58 3.56 2.61
CA THR A 472 -19.48 3.58 4.07
C THR A 472 -18.01 3.73 4.49
N HIS A 473 -17.76 4.62 5.45
CA HIS A 473 -16.41 4.92 5.94
C HIS A 473 -16.40 5.27 7.43
N ASN A 474 -15.24 5.17 8.04
CA ASN A 474 -15.04 5.52 9.43
C ASN A 474 -14.79 7.02 9.58
N THR A 475 -15.42 7.64 10.55
CA THR A 475 -15.24 9.06 10.91
C THR A 475 -14.86 9.19 12.39
N PHE A 476 -14.41 10.38 12.80
CA PHE A 476 -14.12 10.64 14.22
C PHE A 476 -15.33 10.50 15.14
N ASP A 477 -16.55 10.60 14.61
CA ASP A 477 -17.80 10.43 15.37
C ASP A 477 -18.35 9.00 15.24
N GLN A 478 -18.01 8.28 14.17
CA GLN A 478 -18.38 6.89 13.93
C GLN A 478 -17.14 6.05 13.55
N PRO A 479 -16.23 5.79 14.50
CA PRO A 479 -14.91 5.20 14.20
C PRO A 479 -14.94 3.70 13.85
N SER A 480 -16.10 3.07 13.94
CA SER A 480 -16.29 1.63 13.73
C SER A 480 -17.43 1.30 12.75
N ALA A 481 -17.81 2.23 11.87
CA ALA A 481 -18.85 1.99 10.86
C ALA A 481 -18.44 0.85 9.88
N VAL A 482 -17.14 0.72 9.62
CA VAL A 482 -16.55 -0.38 8.83
C VAL A 482 -15.44 -1.01 9.68
N LYS A 483 -15.66 -2.22 10.17
CA LYS A 483 -14.66 -3.00 10.94
C LYS A 483 -14.81 -4.48 10.68
N PRO A 484 -13.74 -5.28 10.83
CA PRO A 484 -13.83 -6.72 10.66
C PRO A 484 -14.73 -7.38 11.72
N ALA A 485 -15.49 -8.38 11.26
CA ALA A 485 -16.32 -9.23 12.09
C ALA A 485 -15.97 -10.71 11.88
N ALA A 486 -16.40 -11.59 12.79
CA ALA A 486 -16.30 -13.03 12.59
C ALA A 486 -17.08 -13.43 11.33
N PHE A 487 -16.51 -14.32 10.54
CA PHE A 487 -17.13 -14.83 9.32
C PHE A 487 -17.60 -16.27 9.55
N ASN A 488 -18.92 -16.45 9.57
CA ASN A 488 -19.57 -17.75 9.78
C ASN A 488 -20.09 -18.36 8.46
N GLY A 489 -19.78 -17.75 7.32
CA GLY A 489 -20.24 -18.19 5.99
C GLY A 489 -19.36 -19.25 5.33
N ALA A 490 -18.40 -19.85 6.07
CA ALA A 490 -17.52 -20.89 5.54
C ALA A 490 -17.73 -22.23 6.27
N THR A 491 -17.74 -23.33 5.50
CA THR A 491 -17.88 -24.71 5.97
C THR A 491 -16.89 -25.63 5.24
N ILE A 492 -16.61 -26.77 5.85
CA ILE A 492 -15.92 -27.88 5.17
C ILE A 492 -16.95 -28.97 4.87
N GLU A 493 -17.14 -29.28 3.59
CA GLU A 493 -18.07 -30.30 3.11
C GLU A 493 -17.30 -31.33 2.27
N ALA A 494 -17.27 -32.58 2.69
CA ALA A 494 -16.52 -33.67 2.03
C ALA A 494 -15.06 -33.33 1.73
N GLY A 495 -14.37 -32.65 2.67
CA GLY A 495 -12.97 -32.23 2.56
C GLY A 495 -12.72 -31.00 1.68
N LYS A 496 -13.75 -30.41 1.09
CA LYS A 496 -13.70 -29.17 0.31
C LYS A 496 -14.18 -27.99 1.14
N LEU A 497 -13.54 -26.85 0.93
CA LEU A 497 -13.96 -25.59 1.52
C LEU A 497 -15.12 -25.00 0.69
N LYS A 498 -16.18 -24.58 1.37
CA LYS A 498 -17.27 -23.80 0.78
C LYS A 498 -17.44 -22.52 1.59
N ALA A 499 -17.54 -21.37 0.91
CA ALA A 499 -17.72 -20.07 1.53
C ALA A 499 -18.75 -19.23 0.75
N VAL A 500 -19.67 -18.59 1.45
CA VAL A 500 -20.65 -17.66 0.87
C VAL A 500 -20.17 -16.24 1.17
N LEU A 501 -19.50 -15.61 0.20
CA LEU A 501 -18.97 -14.27 0.34
C LEU A 501 -20.11 -13.23 0.25
N PRO A 502 -20.31 -12.38 1.24
CA PRO A 502 -21.24 -11.26 1.11
C PRO A 502 -20.89 -10.36 -0.09
N ALA A 503 -21.86 -9.62 -0.60
CA ALA A 503 -21.62 -8.57 -1.56
C ALA A 503 -20.59 -7.54 -1.01
N LYS A 504 -19.74 -6.96 -1.89
CA LYS A 504 -18.74 -5.94 -1.51
C LYS A 504 -17.94 -6.29 -0.25
N SER A 505 -17.27 -7.42 -0.25
CA SER A 505 -16.60 -7.93 0.94
C SER A 505 -15.14 -8.33 0.72
N VAL A 506 -14.36 -8.20 1.78
CA VAL A 506 -13.05 -8.82 1.94
C VAL A 506 -13.18 -9.89 3.00
N VAL A 507 -12.81 -11.12 2.69
CA VAL A 507 -12.87 -12.26 3.61
C VAL A 507 -11.48 -12.87 3.73
N MET A 508 -11.03 -13.07 4.96
CA MET A 508 -9.83 -13.84 5.28
C MET A 508 -10.26 -15.14 5.95
N LEU A 509 -9.82 -16.27 5.41
CA LEU A 509 -10.05 -17.59 5.98
C LEU A 509 -8.75 -18.20 6.47
N ASP A 510 -8.81 -18.87 7.61
CA ASP A 510 -7.75 -19.67 8.20
C ASP A 510 -8.19 -21.13 8.14
N VAL A 511 -7.47 -21.97 7.37
CA VAL A 511 -7.82 -23.36 7.09
C VAL A 511 -6.72 -24.26 7.66
N LYS A 512 -7.15 -25.29 8.40
CA LYS A 512 -6.27 -26.31 9.01
C LYS A 512 -6.43 -27.63 8.28
#